data_90bbed48193f0961a171631f52d44c75
#
_entry.id   90bbed48193f0961a171631f52d44c75
#
_cell.length_a   1.000
_cell.length_b   1.000
_cell.length_c   1.000
_cell.angle_alpha   90.00
_cell.angle_beta   90.00
_cell.angle_gamma   90.00
#
_symmetry.space_group_name_H-M   'P 1'
#
loop_
_entity.id
_entity.type
_entity.pdbx_description
1 polymer ?
#
loop_
_entity_poly.entity_id
_entity_poly.type
_entity_poly.pdbx_seq_one_letter_code
_entity_poly.pdbx_strand_id
1 'polypeptide(L)'
;MLRPYRGIWPKLGERVFVDVSAQVIGDVELGDHASVWMNAVIRGDVHSIHIGPYTSIQDNCVVHVFKEQHPTVVADHVTVGHSVTLHGCRIGSFCLIGMGATILNDARVGEECIIAAGALVAEGTEVPPRSLVMGVPGKVRRPITAEEREGLRRYAANYFDYKEAYLAERDQGGKV
;
A
#
# COMPACT_ATOMS: atom_id res chain seq x y z
N MET A 1 6.74 9.06 11.38
CA MET A 1 8.15 9.23 11.83
C MET A 1 9.05 8.26 11.07
N LEU A 2 10.20 8.73 10.55
CA LEU A 2 11.20 7.85 9.90
C LEU A 2 12.19 7.36 10.95
N ARG A 3 12.51 6.06 10.93
CA ARG A 3 13.45 5.43 11.88
C ARG A 3 14.42 4.50 11.16
N PRO A 4 15.69 4.46 11.55
CA PRO A 4 16.62 3.45 11.06
C PRO A 4 16.39 2.11 11.78
N TYR A 5 16.76 1.04 11.11
CA TYR A 5 16.97 -0.27 11.72
C TYR A 5 18.35 -0.80 11.31
N ARG A 6 19.20 -1.13 12.27
CA ARG A 6 20.60 -1.55 12.02
C ARG A 6 21.38 -0.61 11.09
N GLY A 7 21.15 0.71 11.23
CA GLY A 7 21.80 1.73 10.41
C GLY A 7 21.19 1.96 9.03
N ILE A 8 20.19 1.19 8.60
CA ILE A 8 19.49 1.37 7.32
C ILE A 8 18.31 2.33 7.56
N TRP A 9 18.29 3.43 6.84
CA TRP A 9 17.21 4.43 6.87
C TRP A 9 16.25 4.24 5.70
N PRO A 10 14.96 4.56 5.89
CA PRO A 10 14.01 4.66 4.77
C PRO A 10 14.46 5.67 3.72
N LYS A 11 14.24 5.33 2.44
CA LYS A 11 14.48 6.20 1.28
C LYS A 11 13.16 6.74 0.78
N LEU A 12 13.11 8.04 0.53
CA LEU A 12 11.91 8.73 0.04
C LEU A 12 12.20 9.34 -1.34
N GLY A 13 11.26 9.17 -2.26
CA GLY A 13 11.22 9.90 -3.53
C GLY A 13 10.76 11.35 -3.36
N GLU A 14 10.44 11.98 -4.48
CA GLU A 14 9.98 13.37 -4.49
C GLU A 14 8.55 13.50 -3.93
N ARG A 15 8.30 14.58 -3.16
CA ARG A 15 6.98 14.95 -2.63
C ARG A 15 6.21 13.81 -1.96
N VAL A 16 6.91 12.92 -1.26
CA VAL A 16 6.30 11.87 -0.44
C VAL A 16 5.65 12.51 0.78
N PHE A 17 4.42 12.12 1.09
CA PHE A 17 3.73 12.46 2.32
C PHE A 17 3.87 11.33 3.34
N VAL A 18 4.37 11.63 4.53
CA VAL A 18 4.33 10.73 5.69
C VAL A 18 3.76 11.51 6.86
N ASP A 19 2.60 11.07 7.35
CA ASP A 19 1.96 11.68 8.51
C ASP A 19 2.83 11.57 9.76
N VAL A 20 2.75 12.55 10.66
CA VAL A 20 3.57 12.59 11.90
C VAL A 20 3.33 11.40 12.81
N SER A 21 2.14 10.80 12.80
CA SER A 21 1.78 9.60 13.57
C SER A 21 2.24 8.29 12.90
N ALA A 22 2.49 8.32 11.59
CA ALA A 22 2.94 7.13 10.86
C ALA A 22 4.37 6.73 11.21
N GLN A 23 4.68 5.45 11.11
CA GLN A 23 6.02 4.89 11.35
C GLN A 23 6.56 4.21 10.10
N VAL A 24 7.70 4.66 9.60
CA VAL A 24 8.42 4.03 8.47
C VAL A 24 9.81 3.65 8.96
N ILE A 25 10.15 2.36 8.95
CA ILE A 25 11.28 1.81 9.70
C ILE A 25 12.13 0.89 8.82
N GLY A 26 13.44 1.13 8.79
CA GLY A 26 14.43 0.23 8.19
C GLY A 26 14.51 0.31 6.67
N ASP A 27 14.66 -0.84 6.00
CA ASP A 27 14.82 -0.97 4.55
C ASP A 27 13.50 -0.79 3.82
N VAL A 28 13.07 0.45 3.71
CA VAL A 28 11.83 0.87 3.04
C VAL A 28 12.15 1.90 1.98
N GLU A 29 11.61 1.72 0.80
CA GLU A 29 11.65 2.70 -0.29
C GLU A 29 10.22 3.16 -0.63
N LEU A 30 9.99 4.47 -0.56
CA LEU A 30 8.74 5.11 -0.96
C LEU A 30 8.98 5.89 -2.25
N GLY A 31 8.31 5.51 -3.32
CA GLY A 31 8.40 6.18 -4.63
C GLY A 31 7.81 7.59 -4.64
N ASP A 32 8.07 8.32 -5.72
CA ASP A 32 7.61 9.69 -5.89
C ASP A 32 6.11 9.82 -5.66
N HIS A 33 5.70 10.86 -4.96
CA HIS A 33 4.30 11.13 -4.64
C HIS A 33 3.56 10.05 -3.85
N ALA A 34 4.25 9.05 -3.30
CA ALA A 34 3.60 8.09 -2.38
C ALA A 34 3.11 8.80 -1.11
N SER A 35 2.09 8.22 -0.46
CA SER A 35 1.54 8.77 0.78
C SER A 35 1.31 7.70 1.84
N VAL A 36 1.72 8.02 3.08
CA VAL A 36 1.57 7.15 4.26
C VAL A 36 0.78 7.93 5.31
N TRP A 37 -0.42 7.44 5.60
CA TRP A 37 -1.42 8.14 6.36
C TRP A 37 -1.37 7.81 7.85
N MET A 38 -2.30 8.38 8.62
CA MET A 38 -2.32 8.40 10.07
C MET A 38 -2.20 6.99 10.67
N ASN A 39 -1.27 6.84 11.64
CA ASN A 39 -1.00 5.60 12.37
C ASN A 39 -0.58 4.38 11.52
N ALA A 40 -0.29 4.55 10.22
CA ALA A 40 0.22 3.45 9.41
C ALA A 40 1.64 3.06 9.86
N VAL A 41 1.94 1.76 9.81
CA VAL A 41 3.27 1.22 10.14
C VAL A 41 3.82 0.45 8.95
N ILE A 42 4.97 0.91 8.43
CA ILE A 42 5.73 0.25 7.36
C ILE A 42 7.07 -0.15 7.95
N ARG A 43 7.32 -1.46 8.11
CA ARG A 43 8.50 -1.94 8.83
C ARG A 43 9.30 -2.95 8.03
N GLY A 44 10.40 -2.47 7.43
CA GLY A 44 11.39 -3.26 6.67
C GLY A 44 12.62 -3.58 7.54
N ASP A 45 12.45 -4.40 8.57
CA ASP A 45 13.51 -4.74 9.54
C ASP A 45 14.21 -6.07 9.23
N VAL A 46 13.53 -7.01 8.57
CA VAL A 46 14.07 -8.34 8.26
C VAL A 46 14.03 -8.67 6.75
N HIS A 47 13.50 -7.78 5.94
CA HIS A 47 13.57 -7.75 4.47
C HIS A 47 13.16 -6.38 3.96
N SER A 48 13.30 -6.11 2.65
CA SER A 48 12.96 -4.83 2.03
C SER A 48 11.46 -4.66 1.78
N ILE A 49 11.02 -3.39 1.84
CA ILE A 49 9.68 -2.96 1.39
C ILE A 49 9.85 -1.91 0.30
N HIS A 50 9.14 -2.08 -0.81
CA HIS A 50 9.04 -1.09 -1.86
C HIS A 50 7.59 -0.67 -2.08
N ILE A 51 7.32 0.63 -1.97
CA ILE A 51 6.04 1.24 -2.28
C ILE A 51 6.22 2.14 -3.49
N GLY A 52 5.55 1.82 -4.58
CA GLY A 52 5.68 2.52 -5.85
C GLY A 52 5.09 3.93 -5.85
N PRO A 53 5.39 4.71 -6.90
CA PRO A 53 4.92 6.09 -7.05
C PRO A 53 3.39 6.20 -7.00
N TYR A 54 2.88 7.34 -6.49
CA TYR A 54 1.44 7.65 -6.40
C TYR A 54 0.61 6.63 -5.61
N THR A 55 1.25 5.74 -4.87
CA THR A 55 0.57 4.74 -4.02
C THR A 55 0.24 5.31 -2.66
N SER A 56 -0.99 5.07 -2.18
CA SER A 56 -1.45 5.50 -0.86
C SER A 56 -1.57 4.31 0.09
N ILE A 57 -0.90 4.40 1.26
CA ILE A 57 -1.03 3.47 2.38
C ILE A 57 -1.84 4.19 3.46
N GLN A 58 -3.12 3.83 3.58
CA GLN A 58 -4.07 4.58 4.40
C GLN A 58 -3.95 4.28 5.89
N ASP A 59 -4.82 4.92 6.66
CA ASP A 59 -4.77 4.95 8.13
C ASP A 59 -4.78 3.54 8.73
N ASN A 60 -3.98 3.35 9.79
CA ASN A 60 -3.85 2.11 10.55
C ASN A 60 -3.38 0.89 9.75
N CYS A 61 -2.86 1.07 8.54
CA CYS A 61 -2.31 -0.04 7.77
C CYS A 61 -1.02 -0.59 8.41
N VAL A 62 -0.81 -1.89 8.24
CA VAL A 62 0.44 -2.56 8.60
C VAL A 62 1.06 -3.17 7.35
N VAL A 63 2.28 -2.75 7.03
CA VAL A 63 3.08 -3.32 5.93
C VAL A 63 4.35 -3.92 6.53
N HIS A 64 4.50 -5.23 6.39
CA HIS A 64 5.65 -5.96 6.90
C HIS A 64 6.14 -7.00 5.90
N VAL A 65 7.14 -7.76 6.28
CA VAL A 65 7.89 -8.68 5.43
C VAL A 65 8.11 -10.02 6.11
N PHE A 66 8.37 -11.06 5.32
CA PHE A 66 8.79 -12.35 5.85
C PHE A 66 10.32 -12.48 5.75
N LYS A 67 10.95 -12.78 6.88
CA LYS A 67 12.41 -12.79 7.04
C LYS A 67 13.12 -13.54 5.91
N GLU A 68 14.03 -12.85 5.19
CA GLU A 68 14.92 -13.38 4.16
C GLU A 68 14.25 -14.11 2.97
N GLN A 69 12.91 -14.19 2.92
CA GLN A 69 12.18 -14.94 1.89
C GLN A 69 11.26 -14.05 1.05
N HIS A 70 10.37 -13.28 1.69
CA HIS A 70 9.35 -12.52 0.97
C HIS A 70 9.39 -11.04 1.33
N PRO A 71 9.95 -10.20 0.43
CA PRO A 71 9.79 -8.75 0.52
C PRO A 71 8.33 -8.36 0.27
N THR A 72 7.94 -7.18 0.70
CA THR A 72 6.66 -6.59 0.28
C THR A 72 6.90 -5.58 -0.82
N VAL A 73 6.26 -5.78 -1.96
CA VAL A 73 6.36 -4.89 -3.12
C VAL A 73 4.96 -4.45 -3.54
N VAL A 74 4.71 -3.17 -3.48
CA VAL A 74 3.48 -2.53 -3.96
C VAL A 74 3.84 -1.64 -5.12
N ALA A 75 3.23 -1.87 -6.28
CA ALA A 75 3.51 -1.09 -7.49
C ALA A 75 2.92 0.33 -7.42
N ASP A 76 2.89 1.02 -8.55
CA ASP A 76 2.43 2.39 -8.66
C ASP A 76 0.89 2.51 -8.66
N HIS A 77 0.38 3.67 -8.25
CA HIS A 77 -1.05 4.01 -8.26
C HIS A 77 -1.95 3.02 -7.50
N VAL A 78 -1.42 2.33 -6.49
CA VAL A 78 -2.21 1.42 -5.66
C VAL A 78 -2.88 2.19 -4.52
N THR A 79 -4.17 1.93 -4.31
CA THR A 79 -4.91 2.44 -3.16
C THR A 79 -5.04 1.34 -2.12
N VAL A 80 -4.29 1.45 -1.02
CA VAL A 80 -4.38 0.52 0.12
C VAL A 80 -5.28 1.14 1.18
N GLY A 81 -6.48 0.62 1.30
CA GLY A 81 -7.53 1.12 2.19
C GLY A 81 -7.20 0.97 3.68
N HIS A 82 -7.95 1.68 4.51
CA HIS A 82 -7.73 1.73 5.96
C HIS A 82 -7.63 0.34 6.61
N SER A 83 -6.74 0.19 7.59
CA SER A 83 -6.56 -1.03 8.39
C SER A 83 -6.19 -2.30 7.60
N VAL A 84 -5.62 -2.16 6.41
CA VAL A 84 -5.11 -3.29 5.61
C VAL A 84 -3.82 -3.83 6.20
N THR A 85 -3.64 -5.14 6.13
CA THR A 85 -2.37 -5.81 6.43
C THR A 85 -1.76 -6.39 5.14
N LEU A 86 -0.54 -5.94 4.80
CA LEU A 86 0.28 -6.50 3.73
C LEU A 86 1.51 -7.17 4.34
N HIS A 87 1.72 -8.45 4.07
CA HIS A 87 2.83 -9.18 4.65
C HIS A 87 3.51 -10.08 3.63
N GLY A 88 4.75 -9.71 3.22
CA GLY A 88 5.56 -10.51 2.30
C GLY A 88 4.92 -10.77 0.93
N CYS A 89 4.17 -9.82 0.38
CA CYS A 89 3.35 -9.99 -0.83
C CYS A 89 3.76 -9.03 -1.97
N ARG A 90 3.20 -9.26 -3.15
CA ARG A 90 3.38 -8.40 -4.33
C ARG A 90 2.03 -7.94 -4.87
N ILE A 91 1.90 -6.63 -5.05
CA ILE A 91 0.68 -5.99 -5.56
C ILE A 91 1.01 -5.25 -6.86
N GLY A 92 0.29 -5.57 -7.92
CA GLY A 92 0.41 -4.89 -9.22
C GLY A 92 -0.18 -3.48 -9.23
N SER A 93 0.10 -2.74 -10.30
CA SER A 93 -0.30 -1.34 -10.46
C SER A 93 -1.83 -1.16 -10.52
N PHE A 94 -2.30 0.02 -10.12
CA PHE A 94 -3.71 0.40 -10.17
C PHE A 94 -4.64 -0.55 -9.41
N CYS A 95 -4.19 -1.20 -8.35
CA CYS A 95 -5.06 -2.03 -7.51
C CYS A 95 -5.77 -1.21 -6.44
N LEU A 96 -6.96 -1.67 -6.06
CA LEU A 96 -7.66 -1.25 -4.84
C LEU A 96 -7.64 -2.41 -3.83
N ILE A 97 -6.98 -2.20 -2.71
CA ILE A 97 -7.02 -3.12 -1.58
C ILE A 97 -8.03 -2.56 -0.57
N GLY A 98 -9.18 -3.20 -0.48
CA GLY A 98 -10.29 -2.75 0.34
C GLY A 98 -9.98 -2.75 1.83
N MET A 99 -10.66 -1.89 2.59
CA MET A 99 -10.47 -1.69 4.03
C MET A 99 -10.46 -3.01 4.80
N GLY A 100 -9.50 -3.18 5.73
CA GLY A 100 -9.40 -4.37 6.58
C GLY A 100 -9.01 -5.66 5.85
N ALA A 101 -8.67 -5.62 4.56
CA ALA A 101 -8.18 -6.81 3.86
C ALA A 101 -6.81 -7.24 4.39
N THR A 102 -6.52 -8.54 4.29
CA THR A 102 -5.23 -9.11 4.66
C THR A 102 -4.65 -9.88 3.49
N ILE A 103 -3.39 -9.57 3.12
CA ILE A 103 -2.68 -10.26 2.04
C ILE A 103 -1.40 -10.85 2.61
N LEU A 104 -1.26 -12.17 2.52
CA LEU A 104 -0.21 -12.95 3.18
C LEU A 104 0.99 -13.23 2.27
N ASN A 105 2.00 -13.91 2.85
CA ASN A 105 3.29 -14.19 2.20
C ASN A 105 3.17 -14.81 0.83
N ASP A 106 4.07 -14.41 -0.07
CA ASP A 106 4.14 -14.86 -1.47
C ASP A 106 2.84 -14.74 -2.27
N ALA A 107 1.81 -14.10 -1.73
CA ALA A 107 0.63 -13.78 -2.52
C ALA A 107 0.99 -12.72 -3.59
N ARG A 108 0.49 -12.93 -4.80
CA ARG A 108 0.76 -12.09 -5.97
C ARG A 108 -0.56 -11.62 -6.55
N VAL A 109 -0.82 -10.34 -6.43
CA VAL A 109 -2.01 -9.69 -6.98
C VAL A 109 -1.61 -9.01 -8.29
N GLY A 110 -2.23 -9.42 -9.40
CA GLY A 110 -2.01 -8.81 -10.71
C GLY A 110 -2.48 -7.36 -10.77
N GLU A 111 -2.17 -6.67 -11.85
CA GLU A 111 -2.57 -5.27 -12.06
C GLU A 111 -4.09 -5.09 -12.15
N GLU A 112 -4.55 -3.87 -11.83
CA GLU A 112 -5.97 -3.47 -11.96
C GLU A 112 -6.93 -4.41 -11.22
N CYS A 113 -6.54 -4.96 -10.06
CA CYS A 113 -7.40 -5.82 -9.23
C CYS A 113 -8.14 -5.04 -8.14
N ILE A 114 -9.29 -5.56 -7.75
CA ILE A 114 -10.01 -5.14 -6.55
C ILE A 114 -10.01 -6.30 -5.55
N ILE A 115 -9.36 -6.09 -4.43
CA ILE A 115 -9.50 -6.94 -3.25
C ILE A 115 -10.56 -6.31 -2.36
N ALA A 116 -11.68 -6.97 -2.18
CA ALA A 116 -12.81 -6.42 -1.43
C ALA A 116 -12.47 -6.21 0.06
N ALA A 117 -13.20 -5.32 0.72
CA ALA A 117 -13.02 -5.06 2.15
C ALA A 117 -13.13 -6.36 2.97
N GLY A 118 -12.24 -6.52 3.95
CA GLY A 118 -12.17 -7.70 4.83
C GLY A 118 -11.77 -9.01 4.13
N ALA A 119 -11.39 -9.01 2.87
CA ALA A 119 -10.96 -10.24 2.20
C ALA A 119 -9.58 -10.71 2.70
N LEU A 120 -9.41 -12.03 2.80
CA LEU A 120 -8.14 -12.68 3.13
C LEU A 120 -7.54 -13.37 1.91
N VAL A 121 -6.50 -12.80 1.33
CA VAL A 121 -5.69 -13.44 0.29
C VAL A 121 -4.63 -14.29 0.98
N ALA A 122 -4.81 -15.61 0.89
CA ALA A 122 -3.94 -16.57 1.57
C ALA A 122 -2.54 -16.62 0.95
N GLU A 123 -1.61 -17.17 1.72
CA GLU A 123 -0.20 -17.37 1.31
C GLU A 123 -0.10 -18.10 -0.03
N GLY A 124 0.82 -17.66 -0.90
CA GLY A 124 1.10 -18.23 -2.20
C GLY A 124 -0.03 -18.08 -3.23
N THR A 125 -1.08 -17.33 -2.91
CA THR A 125 -2.20 -17.13 -3.85
C THR A 125 -1.78 -16.25 -5.02
N GLU A 126 -2.04 -16.71 -6.25
CA GLU A 126 -1.92 -15.90 -7.45
C GLU A 126 -3.29 -15.37 -7.89
N VAL A 127 -3.43 -14.04 -7.93
CA VAL A 127 -4.64 -13.36 -8.41
C VAL A 127 -4.37 -12.83 -9.81
N PRO A 128 -5.07 -13.33 -10.85
CA PRO A 128 -4.91 -12.83 -12.21
C PRO A 128 -5.24 -11.33 -12.32
N PRO A 129 -4.62 -10.58 -13.25
CA PRO A 129 -4.96 -9.18 -13.49
C PRO A 129 -6.46 -8.96 -13.71
N ARG A 130 -6.95 -7.78 -13.35
CA ARG A 130 -8.35 -7.35 -13.57
C ARG A 130 -9.38 -8.23 -12.88
N SER A 131 -9.07 -8.74 -11.71
CA SER A 131 -9.93 -9.62 -10.94
C SER A 131 -10.56 -8.91 -9.74
N LEU A 132 -11.81 -9.25 -9.45
CA LEU A 132 -12.46 -8.97 -8.17
C LEU A 132 -12.30 -10.18 -7.25
N VAL A 133 -11.64 -9.99 -6.10
CA VAL A 133 -11.45 -11.01 -5.06
C VAL A 133 -12.28 -10.65 -3.84
N MET A 134 -13.02 -11.62 -3.27
CA MET A 134 -13.86 -11.41 -2.09
C MET A 134 -13.85 -12.61 -1.17
N GLY A 135 -14.01 -12.37 0.13
CA GLY A 135 -14.30 -13.38 1.16
C GLY A 135 -13.10 -13.84 1.97
N VAL A 136 -13.35 -14.76 2.90
CA VAL A 136 -12.36 -15.41 3.79
C VAL A 136 -12.57 -16.93 3.71
N PRO A 137 -11.69 -17.69 3.04
CA PRO A 137 -10.56 -17.21 2.22
C PRO A 137 -11.04 -16.47 0.96
N GLY A 138 -10.21 -15.52 0.50
CA GLY A 138 -10.46 -14.73 -0.71
C GLY A 138 -10.48 -15.59 -1.97
N LYS A 139 -11.49 -15.40 -2.80
CA LYS A 139 -11.64 -16.10 -4.09
C LYS A 139 -11.89 -15.10 -5.20
N VAL A 140 -11.29 -15.32 -6.37
CA VAL A 140 -11.66 -14.59 -7.58
C VAL A 140 -13.14 -14.87 -7.88
N ARG A 141 -13.94 -13.80 -7.96
CA ARG A 141 -15.38 -13.90 -8.21
C ARG A 141 -15.74 -13.66 -9.66
N ARG A 142 -15.08 -12.67 -10.25
CA ARG A 142 -15.28 -12.27 -11.65
C ARG A 142 -14.18 -11.32 -12.10
N PRO A 143 -14.05 -11.07 -13.39
CA PRO A 143 -13.31 -9.89 -13.87
C PRO A 143 -13.96 -8.59 -13.38
N ILE A 144 -13.16 -7.53 -13.24
CA ILE A 144 -13.70 -6.20 -12.97
C ILE A 144 -14.34 -5.59 -14.22
N THR A 145 -15.32 -4.70 -14.04
CA THR A 145 -15.96 -3.97 -15.13
C THR A 145 -15.10 -2.80 -15.61
N ALA A 146 -15.44 -2.24 -16.78
CA ALA A 146 -14.80 -1.02 -17.28
C ALA A 146 -14.99 0.17 -16.32
N GLU A 147 -16.17 0.29 -15.71
CA GLU A 147 -16.47 1.34 -14.72
C GLU A 147 -15.65 1.16 -13.44
N GLU A 148 -15.52 -0.05 -12.93
CA GLU A 148 -14.66 -0.36 -11.78
C GLU A 148 -13.20 -0.02 -12.08
N ARG A 149 -12.71 -0.36 -13.27
CA ARG A 149 -11.37 -0.02 -13.72
C ARG A 149 -11.12 1.49 -13.76
N GLU A 150 -12.08 2.28 -14.25
CA GLU A 150 -11.98 3.75 -14.20
C GLU A 150 -12.02 4.26 -12.76
N GLY A 151 -12.81 3.61 -11.91
CA GLY A 151 -12.84 3.88 -10.47
C GLY A 151 -11.47 3.76 -9.80
N LEU A 152 -10.66 2.75 -10.18
CA LEU A 152 -9.30 2.56 -9.63
C LEU A 152 -8.42 3.79 -9.88
N ARG A 153 -8.45 4.35 -11.09
CA ARG A 153 -7.69 5.56 -11.44
C ARG A 153 -8.15 6.77 -10.64
N ARG A 154 -9.47 6.91 -10.48
CA ARG A 154 -10.06 7.99 -9.70
C ARG A 154 -9.68 7.92 -8.22
N TYR A 155 -9.64 6.72 -7.62
CA TYR A 155 -9.18 6.56 -6.24
C TYR A 155 -7.72 7.00 -6.06
N ALA A 156 -6.83 6.59 -6.95
CA ALA A 156 -5.42 6.99 -6.89
C ALA A 156 -5.27 8.52 -7.05
N ALA A 157 -5.99 9.14 -7.99
CA ALA A 157 -5.99 10.59 -8.20
C ALA A 157 -6.51 11.35 -6.96
N ASN A 158 -7.60 10.90 -6.34
CA ASN A 158 -8.14 11.54 -5.13
C ASN A 158 -7.11 11.56 -4.00
N TYR A 159 -6.39 10.45 -3.75
CA TYR A 159 -5.38 10.41 -2.69
C TYR A 159 -4.14 11.23 -3.02
N PHE A 160 -3.80 11.40 -4.29
CA PHE A 160 -2.82 12.37 -4.71
C PHE A 160 -3.25 13.80 -4.33
N ASP A 161 -4.47 14.20 -4.66
CA ASP A 161 -4.99 15.54 -4.34
C ASP A 161 -5.06 15.78 -2.83
N TYR A 162 -5.53 14.78 -2.06
CA TYR A 162 -5.60 14.89 -0.60
C TYR A 162 -4.21 15.10 0.02
N LYS A 163 -3.21 14.33 -0.38
CA LYS A 163 -1.86 14.49 0.16
C LYS A 163 -1.23 15.82 -0.22
N GLU A 164 -1.53 16.37 -1.41
CA GLU A 164 -1.05 17.70 -1.81
C GLU A 164 -1.64 18.79 -0.90
N ALA A 165 -2.91 18.67 -0.50
CA ALA A 165 -3.52 19.59 0.46
C ALA A 165 -2.81 19.53 1.83
N TYR A 166 -2.55 18.32 2.37
CA TYR A 166 -1.80 18.16 3.62
C TYR A 166 -0.37 18.72 3.53
N LEU A 167 0.32 18.49 2.42
CA LEU A 167 1.67 19.06 2.21
C LEU A 167 1.63 20.58 2.17
N ALA A 168 0.64 21.18 1.52
CA ALA A 168 0.48 22.63 1.44
C ALA A 168 0.24 23.26 2.84
N GLU A 169 -0.58 22.64 3.69
CA GLU A 169 -0.79 23.09 5.07
C GLU A 169 0.48 22.99 5.91
N ARG A 170 1.25 21.91 5.76
CA ARG A 170 2.54 21.74 6.43
C ARG A 170 3.55 22.81 6.01
N ASP A 171 3.63 23.10 4.71
CA ASP A 171 4.57 24.09 4.16
C ASP A 171 4.22 25.53 4.61
N GLN A 172 2.96 25.79 5.00
CA GLN A 172 2.51 27.05 5.60
C GLN A 172 2.75 27.15 7.11
N GLY A 173 3.43 26.19 7.72
CA GLY A 173 3.77 26.17 9.15
C GLY A 173 2.73 25.48 10.03
N GLY A 174 1.79 24.76 9.45
CA GLY A 174 0.89 23.86 10.16
C GLY A 174 1.68 22.71 10.81
N LYS A 175 1.27 22.29 12.01
CA LYS A 175 1.76 21.08 12.66
C LYS A 175 1.00 19.88 12.08
N VAL A 176 1.28 19.50 10.85
CA VAL A 176 0.69 18.32 10.20
C VAL A 176 1.74 17.24 10.07
#